data_10926afa3e6613cbfa5c014644afa88c
#
_entry.id   10926afa3e6613cbfa5c014644afa88c
#
_cell.length_a   1.000
_cell.length_b   1.000
_cell.length_c   1.000
_cell.angle_alpha   90.00
_cell.angle_beta   90.00
_cell.angle_gamma   90.00
#
_symmetry.space_group_name_H-M   'P 1'
#
loop_
_entity.id
_entity.type
_entity.pdbx_description
1 polymer ?
#
loop_
_entity_poly.entity_id
_entity_poly.type
_entity_poly.pdbx_seq_one_letter_code
_entity_poly.pdbx_strand_id
1 'polypeptide(L)'
;MIEANINNISKTFGEDLIFEHISFDIKTNERIGLIGPNGSGKTTIIKILYGLENIQNGEFSFRKGTKLGYLDQIPEYDDSVVVLDILEHAFTETYKVKKAMDDLSMTFGSLDSVTLENALKEYSRLTEIYEQLDGYETETKINKVCSGLKISDLMRTTEFNKLSGGEKTRITLAKILLEEPSILMLDE
;
A
#
# COMPACT_ATOMS: atom_id res chain seq x y z
N MET A 1 -3.98 19.81 6.64
CA MET A 1 -2.83 19.41 7.50
C MET A 1 -1.67 19.11 6.56
N ILE A 2 -0.40 19.32 6.98
CA ILE A 2 0.77 18.97 6.14
C ILE A 2 1.08 17.50 6.38
N GLU A 3 1.18 16.73 5.30
CA GLU A 3 1.56 15.30 5.30
C GLU A 3 3.05 15.11 5.05
N ALA A 4 3.64 15.97 4.20
CA ALA A 4 5.07 16.01 3.98
C ALA A 4 5.55 17.45 3.79
N ASN A 5 6.75 17.74 4.27
CA ASN A 5 7.46 18.98 4.03
C ASN A 5 8.78 18.66 3.32
N ILE A 6 9.04 19.32 2.21
CA ILE A 6 10.24 19.21 1.40
C ILE A 6 10.92 20.59 1.40
N ASN A 7 12.17 20.65 1.83
CA ASN A 7 12.88 21.89 2.04
C ASN A 7 14.26 21.87 1.38
N ASN A 8 14.41 22.70 0.35
CA ASN A 8 15.67 23.02 -0.31
C ASN A 8 16.43 21.77 -0.81
N ILE A 9 15.71 20.76 -1.32
CA ILE A 9 16.34 19.53 -1.81
C ILE A 9 17.04 19.77 -3.15
N SER A 10 18.20 19.11 -3.31
CA SER A 10 18.99 19.14 -4.55
C SER A 10 19.51 17.74 -4.86
N LYS A 11 19.66 17.44 -6.16
CA LYS A 11 20.14 16.14 -6.65
C LYS A 11 21.02 16.30 -7.88
N THR A 12 22.18 15.61 -7.87
CA THR A 12 23.02 15.40 -9.07
C THR A 12 23.24 13.91 -9.27
N PHE A 13 23.57 13.49 -10.49
CA PHE A 13 24.14 12.19 -10.79
C PHE A 13 25.52 12.40 -11.41
N GLY A 14 26.56 12.09 -10.66
CA GLY A 14 27.92 12.43 -11.05
C GLY A 14 28.08 13.96 -11.14
N GLU A 15 28.40 14.46 -12.34
CA GLU A 15 28.54 15.90 -12.63
C GLU A 15 27.23 16.54 -13.15
N ASP A 16 26.21 15.74 -13.49
CA ASP A 16 24.96 16.22 -14.06
C ASP A 16 24.01 16.71 -12.97
N LEU A 17 23.71 18.00 -12.96
CA LEU A 17 22.68 18.59 -12.10
C LEU A 17 21.30 18.20 -12.59
N ILE A 18 20.50 17.54 -11.75
CA ILE A 18 19.13 17.14 -12.06
C ILE A 18 18.16 18.24 -11.65
N PHE A 19 18.25 18.67 -10.38
CA PHE A 19 17.51 19.81 -9.85
C PHE A 19 18.21 20.39 -8.61
N GLU A 20 17.90 21.64 -8.31
CA GLU A 20 18.41 22.32 -7.11
C GLU A 20 17.33 23.19 -6.45
N HIS A 21 17.45 23.35 -5.14
CA HIS A 21 16.66 24.26 -4.31
C HIS A 21 15.14 24.05 -4.41
N ILE A 22 14.67 22.79 -4.56
CA ILE A 22 13.24 22.48 -4.62
C ILE A 22 12.66 22.46 -3.19
N SER A 23 11.60 23.23 -3.00
CA SER A 23 10.84 23.29 -1.73
C SER A 23 9.35 23.30 -2.00
N PHE A 24 8.59 22.45 -1.33
CA PHE A 24 7.12 22.45 -1.35
C PHE A 24 6.56 21.61 -0.18
N ASP A 25 5.28 21.81 0.11
CA ASP A 25 4.53 20.99 1.07
C ASP A 25 3.52 20.12 0.34
N ILE A 26 3.25 18.94 0.90
CA ILE A 26 2.13 18.09 0.50
C ILE A 26 1.10 18.15 1.64
N LYS A 27 -0.13 18.58 1.31
CA LYS A 27 -1.22 18.69 2.30
C LYS A 27 -2.22 17.54 2.14
N THR A 28 -2.93 17.25 3.21
CA THR A 28 -4.01 16.26 3.21
C THR A 28 -5.03 16.59 2.11
N ASN A 29 -5.40 15.58 1.31
CA ASN A 29 -6.34 15.69 0.18
C ASN A 29 -5.90 16.66 -0.94
N GLU A 30 -4.63 17.02 -1.01
CA GLU A 30 -4.07 17.83 -2.09
C GLU A 30 -3.69 16.94 -3.27
N ARG A 31 -3.79 17.50 -4.49
CA ARG A 31 -3.30 16.88 -5.72
C ARG A 31 -2.20 17.76 -6.30
N ILE A 32 -1.01 17.20 -6.41
CA ILE A 32 0.17 17.92 -6.91
C ILE A 32 0.60 17.29 -8.24
N GLY A 33 0.72 18.12 -9.29
CA GLY A 33 1.27 17.70 -10.57
C GLY A 33 2.71 18.16 -10.72
N LEU A 34 3.64 17.23 -10.97
CA LEU A 34 5.02 17.55 -11.34
C LEU A 34 5.09 17.74 -12.86
N ILE A 35 5.35 18.96 -13.31
CA ILE A 35 5.38 19.32 -14.72
C ILE A 35 6.79 19.73 -15.13
N GLY A 36 7.26 19.25 -16.27
CA GLY A 36 8.57 19.57 -16.81
C GLY A 36 8.93 18.67 -18.00
N PRO A 37 9.96 19.01 -18.77
CA PRO A 37 10.44 18.20 -19.88
C PRO A 37 10.96 16.84 -19.41
N ASN A 38 11.14 15.90 -20.35
CA ASN A 38 11.76 14.61 -20.03
C ASN A 38 13.20 14.85 -19.54
N GLY A 39 13.60 14.10 -18.50
CA GLY A 39 14.91 14.25 -17.85
C GLY A 39 14.98 15.37 -16.81
N SER A 40 13.90 16.14 -16.55
CA SER A 40 13.92 17.22 -15.54
C SER A 40 13.86 16.73 -14.08
N GLY A 41 13.95 15.43 -13.82
CA GLY A 41 14.02 14.88 -12.47
C GLY A 41 12.67 14.57 -11.81
N LYS A 42 11.53 14.55 -12.53
CA LYS A 42 10.21 14.23 -11.99
C LYS A 42 10.20 12.86 -11.27
N THR A 43 10.57 11.81 -11.99
CA THR A 43 10.75 10.45 -11.43
C THR A 43 11.74 10.42 -10.28
N THR A 44 12.83 11.20 -10.37
CA THR A 44 13.86 11.25 -9.32
C THR A 44 13.31 11.84 -8.03
N ILE A 45 12.49 12.90 -8.09
CA ILE A 45 11.82 13.47 -6.90
C ILE A 45 10.91 12.42 -6.26
N ILE A 46 10.09 11.73 -7.06
CA ILE A 46 9.20 10.67 -6.56
C ILE A 46 10.00 9.57 -5.88
N LYS A 47 11.08 9.09 -6.51
CA LYS A 47 11.96 8.05 -5.94
C LYS A 47 12.63 8.48 -4.64
N ILE A 48 13.04 9.75 -4.54
CA ILE A 48 13.59 10.33 -3.30
C ILE A 48 12.54 10.31 -2.19
N LEU A 49 11.34 10.80 -2.46
CA LEU A 49 10.26 10.84 -1.47
C LEU A 49 9.82 9.44 -1.04
N TYR A 50 9.86 8.47 -1.93
CA TYR A 50 9.56 7.07 -1.60
C TYR A 50 10.73 6.35 -0.89
N GLY A 51 11.94 6.95 -0.88
CA GLY A 51 13.12 6.39 -0.22
C GLY A 51 13.97 5.45 -1.08
N LEU A 52 13.76 5.44 -2.39
CA LEU A 52 14.56 4.67 -3.37
C LEU A 52 15.83 5.39 -3.80
N GLU A 53 15.88 6.70 -3.60
CA GLU A 53 17.01 7.56 -3.94
C GLU A 53 17.34 8.51 -2.79
N ASN A 54 18.62 8.89 -2.66
CA ASN A 54 19.05 9.83 -1.64
C ASN A 54 19.14 11.25 -2.20
N ILE A 55 18.87 12.25 -1.35
CA ILE A 55 19.19 13.66 -1.62
C ILE A 55 20.66 13.93 -1.34
N GLN A 56 21.20 14.99 -1.94
CA GLN A 56 22.54 15.50 -1.64
C GLN A 56 22.51 16.65 -0.66
N ASN A 57 21.57 17.56 -0.83
CA ASN A 57 21.37 18.70 0.04
C ASN A 57 19.89 18.88 0.34
N GLY A 58 19.60 19.60 1.42
CA GLY A 58 18.24 19.84 1.90
C GLY A 58 17.74 18.74 2.83
N GLU A 59 16.46 18.78 3.10
CA GLU A 59 15.78 17.81 3.97
C GLU A 59 14.34 17.63 3.55
N PHE A 60 13.77 16.48 3.90
CA PHE A 60 12.32 16.27 3.81
C PHE A 60 11.85 15.43 4.99
N SER A 61 10.61 15.62 5.35
CA SER A 61 9.99 14.89 6.46
C SER A 61 8.54 14.57 6.19
N PHE A 62 8.09 13.45 6.73
CA PHE A 62 6.69 13.05 6.69
C PHE A 62 6.08 13.16 8.08
N ARG A 63 4.79 13.42 8.14
CA ARG A 63 4.02 13.32 9.37
C ARG A 63 4.14 11.88 9.93
N LYS A 64 4.22 11.76 11.25
CA LYS A 64 4.28 10.45 11.91
C LYS A 64 3.07 9.57 11.50
N GLY A 65 3.36 8.37 11.01
CA GLY A 65 2.35 7.41 10.57
C GLY A 65 1.89 7.58 9.12
N THR A 66 2.49 8.50 8.33
CA THR A 66 2.20 8.60 6.90
C THR A 66 2.59 7.31 6.19
N LYS A 67 1.61 6.70 5.51
CA LYS A 67 1.84 5.56 4.62
C LYS A 67 2.05 6.08 3.19
N LEU A 68 3.07 5.57 2.51
CA LEU A 68 3.40 5.96 1.14
C LEU A 68 2.98 4.84 0.19
N GLY A 69 2.30 5.20 -0.89
CA GLY A 69 2.04 4.32 -2.04
C GLY A 69 2.77 4.85 -3.26
N TYR A 70 3.46 3.99 -3.97
CA TYR A 70 4.17 4.36 -5.19
C TYR A 70 3.88 3.35 -6.30
N LEU A 71 3.38 3.85 -7.41
CA LEU A 71 3.22 3.08 -8.63
C LEU A 71 4.43 3.33 -9.52
N ASP A 72 5.34 2.37 -9.53
CA ASP A 72 6.53 2.29 -10.39
C ASP A 72 6.32 1.23 -11.47
N GLN A 73 7.30 0.42 -11.72
CA GLN A 73 7.23 -0.69 -12.64
C GLN A 73 6.27 -1.79 -12.16
N ILE A 74 5.68 -2.50 -13.12
CA ILE A 74 4.83 -3.65 -12.83
C ILE A 74 5.68 -4.72 -12.14
N PRO A 75 5.32 -5.16 -10.92
CA PRO A 75 6.07 -6.18 -10.21
C PRO A 75 5.98 -7.52 -10.95
N GLU A 76 7.03 -8.34 -10.83
CA GLU A 76 7.02 -9.72 -11.29
C GLU A 76 6.46 -10.61 -10.18
N TYR A 77 5.59 -11.55 -10.57
CA TYR A 77 5.05 -12.58 -9.69
C TYR A 77 5.30 -13.95 -10.31
N ASP A 78 5.27 -14.98 -9.47
CA ASP A 78 5.31 -16.36 -9.96
C ASP A 78 4.12 -16.68 -10.87
N ASP A 79 4.31 -17.58 -11.84
CA ASP A 79 3.33 -17.85 -12.91
C ASP A 79 1.95 -18.30 -12.39
N SER A 80 1.88 -18.89 -11.18
CA SER A 80 0.65 -19.37 -10.58
C SER A 80 -0.11 -18.36 -9.74
N VAL A 81 0.43 -17.15 -9.54
CA VAL A 81 -0.18 -16.14 -8.67
C VAL A 81 -1.41 -15.54 -9.34
N VAL A 82 -2.56 -15.67 -8.68
CA VAL A 82 -3.85 -15.16 -9.14
C VAL A 82 -4.02 -13.71 -8.70
N VAL A 83 -4.74 -12.92 -9.48
CA VAL A 83 -5.02 -11.51 -9.16
C VAL A 83 -5.63 -11.33 -7.77
N LEU A 84 -6.55 -12.21 -7.38
CA LEU A 84 -7.20 -12.13 -6.08
C LEU A 84 -6.18 -12.22 -4.93
N ASP A 85 -5.21 -13.13 -5.02
CA ASP A 85 -4.15 -13.29 -4.01
C ASP A 85 -3.34 -12.00 -3.86
N ILE A 86 -3.06 -11.29 -4.98
CA ILE A 86 -2.34 -10.01 -4.97
C ILE A 86 -3.14 -8.93 -4.23
N LEU A 87 -4.45 -8.87 -4.46
CA LEU A 87 -5.33 -7.90 -3.80
C LEU A 87 -5.49 -8.21 -2.30
N GLU A 88 -5.63 -9.48 -1.95
CA GLU A 88 -5.74 -9.95 -0.57
C GLU A 88 -4.46 -9.73 0.23
N HIS A 89 -3.31 -9.68 -0.46
CA HIS A 89 -2.03 -9.42 0.20
C HIS A 89 -1.99 -8.07 0.93
N ALA A 90 -2.78 -7.08 0.49
CA ALA A 90 -2.94 -5.81 1.20
C ALA A 90 -3.52 -5.98 2.62
N PHE A 91 -4.19 -7.11 2.89
CA PHE A 91 -4.85 -7.45 4.16
C PHE A 91 -4.15 -8.59 4.91
N THR A 92 -2.87 -8.81 4.64
CA THR A 92 -2.10 -9.92 5.24
C THR A 92 -2.23 -9.98 6.77
N GLU A 93 -2.14 -8.82 7.46
CA GLU A 93 -2.27 -8.78 8.92
C GLU A 93 -3.69 -9.10 9.38
N THR A 94 -4.69 -8.61 8.67
CA THR A 94 -6.11 -8.91 8.94
C THR A 94 -6.40 -10.41 8.82
N TYR A 95 -5.88 -11.05 7.77
CA TYR A 95 -6.04 -12.50 7.58
C TYR A 95 -5.28 -13.32 8.62
N LYS A 96 -4.11 -12.87 9.09
CA LYS A 96 -3.40 -13.52 10.20
C LYS A 96 -4.22 -13.49 11.48
N VAL A 97 -4.80 -12.33 11.82
CA VAL A 97 -5.66 -12.19 13.00
C VAL A 97 -6.89 -13.08 12.87
N LYS A 98 -7.56 -13.07 11.71
CA LYS A 98 -8.72 -13.93 11.43
C LYS A 98 -8.38 -15.40 11.63
N LYS A 99 -7.27 -15.85 11.06
CA LYS A 99 -6.81 -17.23 11.22
C LYS A 99 -6.56 -17.58 12.69
N ALA A 100 -5.92 -16.69 13.44
CA ALA A 100 -5.68 -16.93 14.87
C ALA A 100 -7.00 -17.04 15.67
N MET A 101 -8.01 -16.23 15.32
CA MET A 101 -9.36 -16.34 15.91
C MET A 101 -10.01 -17.67 15.57
N ASP A 102 -9.95 -18.09 14.31
CA ASP A 102 -10.55 -19.34 13.84
C ASP A 102 -9.86 -20.56 14.51
N ASP A 103 -8.51 -20.59 14.52
CA ASP A 103 -7.73 -21.63 15.16
C ASP A 103 -8.06 -21.74 16.67
N LEU A 104 -8.17 -20.61 17.36
CA LEU A 104 -8.49 -20.55 18.77
C LEU A 104 -9.93 -21.06 19.05
N SER A 105 -10.90 -20.65 18.23
CA SER A 105 -12.30 -21.03 18.38
C SER A 105 -12.51 -22.54 18.24
N MET A 106 -11.73 -23.21 17.37
CA MET A 106 -11.77 -24.66 17.18
C MET A 106 -11.38 -25.43 18.44
N THR A 107 -10.62 -24.83 19.36
CA THR A 107 -10.16 -25.47 20.59
C THR A 107 -11.19 -25.41 21.74
N PHE A 108 -12.17 -24.51 21.68
CA PHE A 108 -13.07 -24.21 22.83
C PHE A 108 -13.80 -25.44 23.37
N GLY A 109 -14.20 -26.36 22.50
CA GLY A 109 -14.92 -27.58 22.88
C GLY A 109 -14.10 -28.63 23.64
N SER A 110 -12.75 -28.48 23.62
CA SER A 110 -11.82 -29.44 24.23
C SER A 110 -11.14 -28.90 25.50
N LEU A 111 -11.36 -27.65 25.89
CA LEU A 111 -10.70 -27.02 27.01
C LEU A 111 -11.45 -27.20 28.33
N ASP A 112 -10.70 -27.28 29.44
CA ASP A 112 -11.27 -27.16 30.78
C ASP A 112 -11.70 -25.71 31.08
N SER A 113 -12.45 -25.53 32.18
CA SER A 113 -13.07 -24.22 32.52
C SER A 113 -12.06 -23.08 32.68
N VAL A 114 -10.88 -23.30 33.23
CA VAL A 114 -9.86 -22.30 33.47
C VAL A 114 -9.17 -21.88 32.17
N THR A 115 -8.80 -22.89 31.39
CA THR A 115 -8.14 -22.69 30.08
C THR A 115 -9.10 -22.04 29.07
N LEU A 116 -10.39 -22.42 29.13
CA LEU A 116 -11.43 -21.80 28.30
C LEU A 116 -11.61 -20.31 28.62
N GLU A 117 -11.60 -19.90 29.89
CA GLU A 117 -11.70 -18.48 30.27
C GLU A 117 -10.54 -17.67 29.69
N ASN A 118 -9.31 -18.21 29.72
CA ASN A 118 -8.15 -17.54 29.13
C ASN A 118 -8.25 -17.48 27.59
N ALA A 119 -8.71 -18.54 26.97
CA ALA A 119 -8.92 -18.59 25.51
C ALA A 119 -10.00 -17.58 25.06
N LEU A 120 -11.07 -17.42 25.81
CA LEU A 120 -12.11 -16.43 25.54
C LEU A 120 -11.60 -14.99 25.69
N LYS A 121 -10.74 -14.70 26.68
CA LYS A 121 -10.09 -13.39 26.82
C LYS A 121 -9.20 -13.07 25.60
N GLU A 122 -8.41 -14.04 25.17
CA GLU A 122 -7.55 -13.88 23.99
C GLU A 122 -8.38 -13.72 22.70
N TYR A 123 -9.46 -14.50 22.55
CA TYR A 123 -10.39 -14.33 21.43
C TYR A 123 -10.99 -12.93 21.38
N SER A 124 -11.41 -12.39 22.52
CA SER A 124 -11.94 -11.03 22.61
C SER A 124 -10.88 -10.00 22.22
N ARG A 125 -9.63 -10.16 22.64
CA ARG A 125 -8.51 -9.29 22.24
C ARG A 125 -8.25 -9.34 20.74
N LEU A 126 -8.25 -10.53 20.14
CA LEU A 126 -8.09 -10.69 18.70
C LEU A 126 -9.27 -10.07 17.92
N THR A 127 -10.48 -10.17 18.46
CA THR A 127 -11.68 -9.55 17.87
C THR A 127 -11.53 -8.01 17.82
N GLU A 128 -11.07 -7.39 18.93
CA GLU A 128 -10.81 -5.95 18.94
C GLU A 128 -9.74 -5.54 17.90
N ILE A 129 -8.67 -6.32 17.75
CA ILE A 129 -7.64 -6.07 16.73
C ILE A 129 -8.23 -6.24 15.33
N TYR A 130 -9.04 -7.27 15.10
CA TYR A 130 -9.69 -7.51 13.81
C TYR A 130 -10.63 -6.37 13.41
N GLU A 131 -11.37 -5.82 14.37
CA GLU A 131 -12.21 -4.63 14.18
C GLU A 131 -11.38 -3.38 13.88
N GLN A 132 -10.27 -3.15 14.60
CA GLN A 132 -9.37 -2.02 14.35
C GLN A 132 -8.70 -2.07 12.95
N LEU A 133 -8.55 -3.28 12.40
CA LEU A 133 -8.05 -3.51 11.04
C LEU A 133 -9.16 -3.49 9.98
N ASP A 134 -10.39 -3.08 10.33
CA ASP A 134 -11.57 -3.14 9.46
C ASP A 134 -11.78 -4.55 8.85
N GLY A 135 -11.50 -5.60 9.60
CA GLY A 135 -11.45 -6.97 9.09
C GLY A 135 -12.76 -7.45 8.47
N TYR A 136 -13.91 -7.00 8.97
CA TYR A 136 -15.23 -7.30 8.41
C TYR A 136 -15.52 -6.58 7.08
N GLU A 137 -14.75 -5.53 6.76
CA GLU A 137 -14.92 -4.71 5.56
C GLU A 137 -14.00 -5.12 4.39
N THR A 138 -13.12 -6.10 4.61
CA THR A 138 -12.05 -6.48 3.64
C THR A 138 -12.61 -6.76 2.26
N GLU A 139 -13.63 -7.64 2.17
CA GLU A 139 -14.27 -7.99 0.88
C GLU A 139 -14.95 -6.79 0.23
N THR A 140 -15.63 -5.96 1.03
CA THR A 140 -16.28 -4.74 0.57
C THR A 140 -15.25 -3.76 -0.01
N LYS A 141 -14.11 -3.58 0.65
CA LYS A 141 -13.00 -2.73 0.19
C LYS A 141 -12.46 -3.24 -1.16
N ILE A 142 -12.17 -4.55 -1.25
CA ILE A 142 -11.71 -5.18 -2.51
C ILE A 142 -12.74 -4.95 -3.63
N ASN A 143 -14.01 -5.23 -3.38
CA ASN A 143 -15.08 -5.06 -4.36
C ASN A 143 -15.21 -3.61 -4.83
N LYS A 144 -15.13 -2.65 -3.92
CA LYS A 144 -15.19 -1.22 -4.21
C LYS A 144 -14.03 -0.77 -5.12
N VAL A 145 -12.79 -1.16 -4.79
CA VAL A 145 -11.61 -0.80 -5.59
C VAL A 145 -11.66 -1.47 -6.96
N CYS A 146 -12.01 -2.76 -7.02
CA CYS A 146 -12.16 -3.50 -8.27
C CYS A 146 -13.21 -2.86 -9.19
N SER A 147 -14.36 -2.48 -8.64
CA SER A 147 -15.42 -1.78 -9.40
C SER A 147 -14.91 -0.44 -9.95
N GLY A 148 -14.24 0.36 -9.12
CA GLY A 148 -13.67 1.66 -9.52
C GLY A 148 -12.63 1.57 -10.63
N LEU A 149 -11.81 0.51 -10.63
CA LEU A 149 -10.75 0.26 -11.62
C LEU A 149 -11.21 -0.66 -12.76
N LYS A 150 -12.49 -1.04 -12.82
CA LYS A 150 -13.07 -1.95 -13.84
C LYS A 150 -12.34 -3.30 -13.91
N ILE A 151 -12.01 -3.87 -12.74
CA ILE A 151 -11.45 -5.20 -12.60
C ILE A 151 -12.63 -6.17 -12.47
N SER A 152 -12.84 -6.99 -13.48
CA SER A 152 -13.95 -7.97 -13.52
C SER A 152 -13.67 -9.19 -12.65
N ASP A 153 -14.71 -9.95 -12.30
CA ASP A 153 -14.56 -11.20 -11.55
C ASP A 153 -13.71 -12.23 -12.30
N LEU A 154 -13.80 -12.26 -13.64
CA LEU A 154 -12.94 -13.09 -14.46
C LEU A 154 -11.46 -12.70 -14.32
N MET A 155 -11.15 -11.39 -14.28
CA MET A 155 -9.77 -10.94 -14.08
C MET A 155 -9.26 -11.33 -12.69
N ARG A 156 -10.11 -11.30 -11.65
CA ARG A 156 -9.70 -11.67 -10.28
C ARG A 156 -9.25 -13.13 -10.17
N THR A 157 -9.83 -14.02 -10.98
CA THR A 157 -9.50 -15.46 -11.00
C THR A 157 -8.42 -15.81 -12.04
N THR A 158 -7.91 -14.82 -12.77
CA THR A 158 -6.86 -15.01 -13.78
C THR A 158 -5.47 -14.87 -13.15
N GLU A 159 -4.52 -15.67 -13.62
CA GLU A 159 -3.11 -15.53 -13.25
C GLU A 159 -2.56 -14.18 -13.73
N PHE A 160 -1.86 -13.48 -12.85
CA PHE A 160 -1.36 -12.12 -13.12
C PHE A 160 -0.52 -12.03 -14.39
N ASN A 161 0.32 -13.03 -14.63
CA ASN A 161 1.23 -13.03 -15.78
C ASN A 161 0.50 -13.16 -17.13
N LYS A 162 -0.74 -13.66 -17.16
CA LYS A 162 -1.58 -13.75 -18.36
C LYS A 162 -2.28 -12.45 -18.73
N LEU A 163 -2.24 -11.43 -17.87
CA LEU A 163 -2.87 -10.15 -18.11
C LEU A 163 -2.04 -9.28 -19.07
N SER A 164 -2.72 -8.41 -19.82
CA SER A 164 -2.08 -7.35 -20.60
C SER A 164 -1.38 -6.31 -19.69
N GLY A 165 -0.43 -5.53 -20.23
CA GLY A 165 0.30 -4.52 -19.48
C GLY A 165 -0.64 -3.51 -18.78
N GLY A 166 -1.65 -3.02 -19.48
CA GLY A 166 -2.63 -2.09 -18.88
C GLY A 166 -3.52 -2.72 -17.80
N GLU A 167 -3.80 -4.01 -17.88
CA GLU A 167 -4.50 -4.75 -16.82
C GLU A 167 -3.60 -4.94 -15.60
N LYS A 168 -2.33 -5.32 -15.81
CA LYS A 168 -1.33 -5.42 -14.75
C LYS A 168 -1.18 -4.11 -13.99
N THR A 169 -1.06 -2.98 -14.70
CA THR A 169 -1.01 -1.65 -14.07
C THR A 169 -2.23 -1.37 -13.20
N ARG A 170 -3.45 -1.71 -13.68
CA ARG A 170 -4.68 -1.55 -12.89
C ARG A 170 -4.69 -2.40 -11.63
N ILE A 171 -4.19 -3.65 -11.70
CA ILE A 171 -4.10 -4.53 -10.53
C ILE A 171 -3.07 -4.00 -9.53
N THR A 172 -1.91 -3.56 -10.00
CA THR A 172 -0.87 -2.96 -9.14
C THR A 172 -1.41 -1.71 -8.44
N LEU A 173 -2.11 -0.85 -9.17
CA LEU A 173 -2.77 0.32 -8.59
C LEU A 173 -3.85 -0.07 -7.57
N ALA A 174 -4.66 -1.10 -7.87
CA ALA A 174 -5.67 -1.61 -6.94
C ALA A 174 -5.05 -2.06 -5.62
N LYS A 175 -3.97 -2.85 -5.67
CA LYS A 175 -3.22 -3.29 -4.48
C LYS A 175 -2.76 -2.09 -3.65
N ILE A 176 -2.12 -1.09 -4.28
CA ILE A 176 -1.64 0.10 -3.58
C ILE A 176 -2.80 0.86 -2.93
N LEU A 177 -3.94 1.01 -3.61
CA LEU A 177 -5.11 1.69 -3.05
C LEU A 177 -5.73 0.93 -1.87
N LEU A 178 -5.70 -0.41 -1.88
CA LEU A 178 -6.17 -1.24 -0.78
C LEU A 178 -5.28 -1.13 0.47
N GLU A 179 -4.00 -0.77 0.31
CA GLU A 179 -3.07 -0.47 1.41
C GLU A 179 -3.37 0.88 2.08
N GLU A 180 -4.31 1.67 1.53
CA GLU A 180 -4.78 2.97 2.04
C GLU A 180 -3.63 3.95 2.31
N PRO A 181 -2.82 4.29 1.29
CA PRO A 181 -1.72 5.22 1.48
C PRO A 181 -2.22 6.63 1.79
N SER A 182 -1.52 7.34 2.69
CA SER A 182 -1.75 8.77 2.98
C SER A 182 -1.28 9.66 1.83
N ILE A 183 -0.19 9.25 1.16
CA ILE A 183 0.34 9.90 -0.04
C ILE A 183 0.50 8.83 -1.12
N LEU A 184 -0.18 9.03 -2.24
CA LEU A 184 -0.06 8.20 -3.44
C LEU A 184 0.79 8.94 -4.47
N MET A 185 1.88 8.31 -4.89
CA MET A 185 2.78 8.80 -5.93
C MET A 185 2.61 7.98 -7.19
N LEU A 186 2.34 8.66 -8.31
CA LEU A 186 2.14 8.03 -9.62
C LEU A 186 3.20 8.59 -10.57
N ASP A 187 4.00 7.72 -11.16
CA ASP A 187 4.94 8.03 -12.23
C ASP A 187 4.33 7.59 -13.57
N GLU A 188 4.80 8.15 -14.68
CA GLU A 188 4.21 7.97 -16.02
C GLU A 188 4.01 6.51 -16.44
#